data_540658a774808aaabee3b2a5db8c0c6d
#
_entry.id   540658a774808aaabee3b2a5db8c0c6d
#
_cell.length_a   1.000
_cell.length_b   1.000
_cell.length_c   1.000
_cell.angle_alpha   90.00
_cell.angle_beta   90.00
_cell.angle_gamma   90.00
#
_symmetry.space_group_name_H-M   'P 1'
#
loop_
_entity.id
_entity.type
_entity.pdbx_description
1 polymer ?
#
loop_
_entity_poly.entity_id
_entity_poly.type
_entity_poly.pdbx_seq_one_letter_code
_entity_poly.pdbx_strand_id
1 'polypeptide(L)'
;EDQVRAYAAAMSVMDPETGEERPRLPTDFFPTVKGDGMGPDLSLMAKARAGFHGPYGTGISQFFRGIGGPEYIYSILTGYTGETKEQAGTTFYENHAFPGGWIAMPPPLADDQVILKLGQLRRGRDRAEAQRGKG
;
A
#
# COMPACT_ATOMS: atom_id res chain seq x y z
N GLU A 1 -9.56 -12.55 20.14
CA GLU A 1 -10.93 -12.38 19.60
C GLU A 1 -11.45 -10.98 19.90
N ASP A 2 -11.35 -10.52 21.15
CA ASP A 2 -11.84 -9.20 21.58
C ASP A 2 -11.15 -8.01 20.88
N GLN A 3 -9.85 -8.12 20.59
CA GLN A 3 -9.11 -7.11 19.83
C GLN A 3 -9.62 -6.99 18.39
N VAL A 4 -9.97 -8.11 17.76
CA VAL A 4 -10.53 -8.11 16.40
C VAL A 4 -11.90 -7.47 16.37
N ARG A 5 -12.74 -7.75 17.36
CA ARG A 5 -14.06 -7.11 17.52
C ARG A 5 -13.94 -5.60 17.74
N ALA A 6 -13.04 -5.18 18.62
CA ALA A 6 -12.80 -3.77 18.89
C ALA A 6 -12.29 -3.03 17.64
N TYR A 7 -11.40 -3.66 16.88
CA TYR A 7 -10.89 -3.10 15.64
C TYR A 7 -11.97 -3.01 14.55
N ALA A 8 -12.80 -4.06 14.40
CA ALA A 8 -13.91 -4.04 13.45
C ALA A 8 -14.94 -2.97 13.80
N ALA A 9 -15.32 -2.88 15.07
CA ALA A 9 -16.30 -1.90 15.56
C ALA A 9 -15.85 -0.43 15.45
N ALA A 10 -14.55 -0.17 15.32
CA ALA A 10 -14.03 1.16 15.05
C ALA A 10 -14.28 1.65 13.61
N MET A 11 -14.76 0.77 12.74
CA MET A 11 -15.11 1.08 11.34
C MET A 11 -16.60 0.86 11.13
N SER A 12 -17.21 1.65 10.25
CA SER A 12 -18.61 1.52 9.88
C SER A 12 -18.81 0.83 8.53
N VAL A 13 -20.00 0.33 8.31
CA VAL A 13 -20.46 -0.23 7.05
C VAL A 13 -21.94 0.09 6.85
N MET A 14 -22.34 0.36 5.60
CA MET A 14 -23.76 0.45 5.25
C MET A 14 -24.37 -0.94 5.25
N ASP A 15 -25.41 -1.14 6.03
CA ASP A 15 -26.19 -2.37 6.02
C ASP A 15 -26.97 -2.47 4.70
N PRO A 16 -26.79 -3.54 3.93
CA PRO A 16 -27.46 -3.68 2.63
C PRO A 16 -28.99 -3.85 2.72
N GLU A 17 -29.51 -4.27 3.88
CA GLU A 17 -30.94 -4.51 4.07
C GLU A 17 -31.66 -3.25 4.57
N THR A 18 -31.07 -2.53 5.50
CA THR A 18 -31.69 -1.33 6.12
C THR A 18 -31.24 -0.03 5.48
N GLY A 19 -30.09 -0.02 4.80
CA GLY A 19 -29.45 1.20 4.29
C GLY A 19 -28.91 2.13 5.39
N GLU A 20 -28.85 1.66 6.64
CA GLU A 20 -28.32 2.42 7.78
C GLU A 20 -26.84 2.08 8.00
N GLU A 21 -26.12 3.03 8.56
CA GLU A 21 -24.74 2.84 8.95
C GLU A 21 -24.64 2.10 10.28
N ARG A 22 -23.93 0.99 10.32
CA ARG A 22 -23.67 0.21 11.54
C ARG A 22 -22.18 -0.04 11.76
N PRO A 23 -21.75 -0.29 13.01
CA PRO A 23 -20.40 -0.79 13.27
C PRO A 23 -20.15 -2.12 12.56
N ARG A 24 -18.92 -2.31 12.08
CA ARG A 24 -18.53 -3.58 11.44
C ARG A 24 -18.42 -4.70 12.45
N LEU A 25 -18.75 -5.89 11.98
CA LEU A 25 -18.50 -7.15 12.68
C LEU A 25 -17.23 -7.81 12.13
N PRO A 26 -16.57 -8.68 12.91
CA PRO A 26 -15.41 -9.45 12.43
C PRO A 26 -15.71 -10.35 11.21
N THR A 27 -16.97 -10.68 10.98
CA THR A 27 -17.45 -11.48 9.86
C THR A 27 -17.69 -10.68 8.59
N ASP A 28 -17.73 -9.35 8.67
CA ASP A 28 -17.90 -8.49 7.50
C ASP A 28 -16.62 -8.52 6.62
N PHE A 29 -16.83 -8.36 5.31
CA PHE A 29 -15.69 -8.24 4.41
C PHE A 29 -14.79 -7.07 4.80
N PHE A 30 -13.48 -7.24 4.62
CA PHE A 30 -12.53 -6.16 4.86
C PHE A 30 -12.90 -4.91 4.04
N PRO A 31 -12.85 -3.70 4.63
CA PRO A 31 -13.22 -2.49 3.92
C PRO A 31 -12.31 -2.27 2.71
N THR A 32 -12.91 -2.08 1.56
CA THR A 32 -12.22 -1.67 0.35
C THR A 32 -12.41 -0.17 0.16
N VAL A 33 -11.33 0.53 -0.20
CA VAL A 33 -11.42 1.94 -0.55
C VAL A 33 -11.96 2.05 -1.98
N LYS A 34 -13.16 2.58 -2.11
CA LYS A 34 -13.82 2.82 -3.39
C LYS A 34 -14.28 4.27 -3.44
N GLY A 35 -14.04 4.92 -4.56
CA GLY A 35 -14.46 6.30 -4.80
C GLY A 35 -13.95 6.79 -6.14
N ASP A 36 -14.59 7.81 -6.66
CA ASP A 36 -14.16 8.44 -7.92
C ASP A 36 -12.74 9.02 -7.75
N GLY A 37 -11.84 8.64 -8.65
CA GLY A 37 -10.44 9.06 -8.61
C GLY A 37 -9.54 8.33 -7.61
N MET A 38 -10.06 7.39 -6.80
CA MET A 38 -9.25 6.64 -5.82
C MET A 38 -8.41 5.52 -6.42
N GLY A 39 -8.65 5.17 -7.69
CA GLY A 39 -7.95 4.07 -8.34
C GLY A 39 -8.40 2.68 -7.87
N PRO A 40 -7.66 1.63 -8.23
CA PRO A 40 -8.02 0.25 -7.89
C PRO A 40 -7.75 -0.05 -6.41
N ASP A 41 -8.51 -1.00 -5.85
CA ASP A 41 -8.22 -1.58 -4.55
C ASP A 41 -6.86 -2.29 -4.54
N LEU A 42 -6.01 -1.96 -3.58
CA LEU A 42 -4.63 -2.46 -3.49
C LEU A 42 -4.48 -3.70 -2.62
N SER A 43 -5.55 -4.21 -2.00
CA SER A 43 -5.51 -5.34 -1.04
C SER A 43 -4.86 -6.60 -1.60
N LEU A 44 -5.03 -6.86 -2.90
CA LEU A 44 -4.49 -8.03 -3.59
C LEU A 44 -3.42 -7.67 -4.64
N MET A 45 -2.84 -6.47 -4.58
CA MET A 45 -1.93 -5.98 -5.62
C MET A 45 -0.71 -6.88 -5.80
N ALA A 46 -0.09 -7.35 -4.74
CA ALA A 46 1.05 -8.27 -4.80
C ALA A 46 0.69 -9.57 -5.54
N LYS A 47 -0.50 -10.12 -5.25
CA LYS A 47 -1.00 -11.31 -5.94
C LYS A 47 -1.38 -11.02 -7.40
N ALA A 48 -2.01 -9.89 -7.66
CA ALA A 48 -2.42 -9.49 -9.01
C ALA A 48 -1.22 -9.19 -9.93
N ARG A 49 -0.08 -8.83 -9.36
CA ARG A 49 1.19 -8.57 -10.07
C ARG A 49 2.21 -9.69 -9.90
N ALA A 50 1.83 -10.79 -9.24
CA ALA A 50 2.68 -11.99 -9.22
C ALA A 50 2.94 -12.42 -10.66
N GLY A 51 4.22 -12.36 -11.06
CA GLY A 51 4.60 -12.49 -12.47
C GLY A 51 4.50 -13.92 -12.99
N PHE A 52 3.52 -14.18 -13.79
CA PHE A 52 3.54 -15.28 -14.74
C PHE A 52 4.34 -14.90 -16.01
N HIS A 53 5.47 -14.22 -15.81
CA HIS A 53 6.35 -13.80 -16.88
C HIS A 53 7.31 -14.94 -17.26
N GLY A 54 6.78 -16.02 -17.73
CA GLY A 54 7.57 -17.09 -18.33
C GLY A 54 7.01 -17.41 -19.72
N PRO A 55 7.76 -18.12 -20.55
CA PRO A 55 7.20 -18.65 -21.78
C PRO A 55 5.93 -19.45 -21.44
N TYR A 56 4.85 -19.08 -22.06
CA TYR A 56 3.52 -19.73 -21.93
C TYR A 56 2.81 -19.55 -20.57
N GLY A 57 3.15 -18.55 -19.76
CA GLY A 57 2.48 -18.30 -18.49
C GLY A 57 2.65 -19.41 -17.43
N THR A 58 3.70 -20.22 -17.54
CA THR A 58 3.91 -21.42 -16.73
C THR A 58 4.37 -21.13 -15.28
N GLY A 59 4.62 -19.88 -14.92
CA GLY A 59 5.10 -19.53 -13.59
C GLY A 59 6.50 -20.02 -13.21
N ILE A 60 7.21 -20.69 -14.12
CA ILE A 60 8.56 -21.24 -13.90
C ILE A 60 9.55 -20.14 -13.49
N SER A 61 9.37 -18.92 -13.99
CA SER A 61 10.22 -17.79 -13.63
C SER A 61 10.11 -17.41 -12.15
N GLN A 62 9.01 -17.77 -11.47
CA GLN A 62 8.85 -17.52 -10.03
C GLN A 62 9.82 -18.36 -9.19
N PHE A 63 10.19 -19.54 -9.65
CA PHE A 63 11.18 -20.38 -8.98
C PHE A 63 12.58 -19.79 -8.96
N PHE A 64 12.92 -19.01 -9.98
CA PHE A 64 14.28 -18.48 -10.15
C PHE A 64 14.38 -16.98 -9.84
N ARG A 65 13.27 -16.23 -9.93
CA ARG A 65 13.24 -14.76 -9.83
C ARG A 65 12.30 -14.22 -8.74
N GLY A 66 11.74 -15.10 -7.91
CA GLY A 66 10.75 -14.72 -6.91
C GLY A 66 9.34 -14.54 -7.48
N ILE A 67 8.39 -14.21 -6.59
CA ILE A 67 6.97 -14.11 -6.93
C ILE A 67 6.68 -12.92 -7.85
N GLY A 68 7.49 -11.87 -7.81
CA GLY A 68 7.41 -10.69 -8.67
C GLY A 68 6.41 -9.62 -8.20
N GLY A 69 5.43 -9.97 -7.37
CA GLY A 69 4.41 -9.03 -6.88
C GLY A 69 4.96 -7.99 -5.91
N PRO A 70 5.65 -8.37 -4.84
CA PRO A 70 6.30 -7.44 -3.91
C PRO A 70 7.35 -6.57 -4.60
N GLU A 71 8.13 -7.15 -5.51
CA GLU A 71 9.14 -6.45 -6.30
C GLU A 71 8.51 -5.41 -7.23
N TYR A 72 7.34 -5.72 -7.80
CA TYR A 72 6.57 -4.75 -8.58
C TYR A 72 6.12 -3.57 -7.72
N ILE A 73 5.59 -3.83 -6.51
CA ILE A 73 5.18 -2.77 -5.58
C ILE A 73 6.37 -1.89 -5.22
N TYR A 74 7.51 -2.48 -4.88
CA TYR A 74 8.74 -1.74 -4.60
C TYR A 74 9.15 -0.87 -5.81
N SER A 75 9.15 -1.43 -7.00
CA SER A 75 9.54 -0.73 -8.22
C SER A 75 8.59 0.44 -8.56
N ILE A 76 7.27 0.27 -8.35
CA ILE A 76 6.29 1.35 -8.53
C ILE A 76 6.54 2.48 -7.52
N LEU A 77 6.77 2.16 -6.26
CA LEU A 77 6.96 3.16 -5.21
C LEU A 77 8.26 3.97 -5.37
N THR A 78 9.29 3.37 -5.94
CA THR A 78 10.62 3.99 -6.12
C THR A 78 10.91 4.45 -7.55
N GLY A 79 10.07 4.10 -8.51
CA GLY A 79 10.31 4.34 -9.94
C GLY A 79 9.87 5.69 -10.48
N TYR A 80 9.46 6.64 -9.62
CA TYR A 80 9.09 7.99 -10.03
C TYR A 80 10.32 8.80 -10.43
N THR A 81 10.23 9.52 -11.56
CA THR A 81 11.31 10.38 -12.08
C THR A 81 11.16 11.83 -11.63
N GLY A 82 9.98 12.23 -11.20
CA GLY A 82 9.62 13.61 -10.90
C GLY A 82 8.95 14.35 -12.05
N GLU A 83 8.94 13.78 -13.25
CA GLU A 83 8.24 14.36 -14.39
C GLU A 83 6.72 14.21 -14.27
N THR A 84 6.00 15.25 -14.71
CA THR A 84 4.53 15.27 -14.68
C THR A 84 3.97 15.76 -15.99
N LYS A 85 2.79 15.27 -16.34
CA LYS A 85 1.99 15.80 -17.47
C LYS A 85 0.52 15.89 -17.09
N GLU A 86 -0.16 16.87 -17.62
CA GLU A 86 -1.61 16.99 -17.51
C GLU A 86 -2.29 16.51 -18.78
N GLN A 87 -3.29 15.68 -18.62
CA GLN A 87 -4.12 15.20 -19.74
C GLN A 87 -5.56 15.01 -19.26
N ALA A 88 -6.49 15.60 -19.97
CA ALA A 88 -7.93 15.50 -19.68
C ALA A 88 -8.30 15.87 -18.22
N GLY A 89 -7.65 16.89 -17.65
CA GLY A 89 -7.89 17.33 -16.26
C GLY A 89 -7.31 16.43 -15.18
N THR A 90 -6.50 15.45 -15.56
CA THR A 90 -5.80 14.56 -14.62
C THR A 90 -4.30 14.74 -14.76
N THR A 91 -3.61 14.86 -13.63
CA THR A 91 -2.14 14.89 -13.58
C THR A 91 -1.60 13.47 -13.58
N PHE A 92 -0.71 13.18 -14.50
CA PHE A 92 0.03 11.92 -14.59
C PHE A 92 1.48 12.16 -14.18
N TYR A 93 2.04 11.18 -13.51
CA TYR A 93 3.41 11.16 -13.03
C TYR A 93 4.19 10.10 -13.80
N GLU A 94 5.39 10.44 -14.26
CA GLU A 94 6.24 9.46 -14.92
C GLU A 94 6.77 8.44 -13.93
N ASN A 95 6.67 7.16 -14.32
CA ASN A 95 7.13 6.04 -13.50
C ASN A 95 7.65 4.91 -14.38
N HIS A 96 8.91 4.57 -14.25
CA HIS A 96 9.57 3.54 -15.07
C HIS A 96 8.99 2.14 -14.93
N ALA A 97 8.41 1.83 -13.79
CA ALA A 97 7.86 0.50 -13.51
C ALA A 97 6.42 0.33 -13.98
N PHE A 98 5.72 1.43 -14.27
CA PHE A 98 4.33 1.37 -14.71
C PHE A 98 4.23 1.13 -16.22
N PRO A 99 3.39 0.19 -16.69
CA PRO A 99 3.15 -0.03 -18.11
C PRO A 99 2.70 1.26 -18.80
N GLY A 100 3.41 1.66 -19.84
CA GLY A 100 3.17 2.92 -20.54
C GLY A 100 3.88 4.13 -19.92
N GLY A 101 4.60 3.96 -18.80
CA GLY A 101 5.46 4.99 -18.21
C GLY A 101 4.75 6.11 -17.45
N TRP A 102 3.42 6.15 -17.41
CA TRP A 102 2.65 7.23 -16.81
C TRP A 102 1.54 6.70 -15.90
N ILE A 103 1.52 7.15 -14.65
CA ILE A 103 0.54 6.73 -13.64
C ILE A 103 -0.16 7.94 -13.04
N ALA A 104 -1.49 7.85 -12.83
CA ALA A 104 -2.27 8.91 -12.20
C ALA A 104 -2.10 8.99 -10.67
N MET A 105 -1.42 8.02 -10.07
CA MET A 105 -1.13 8.01 -8.63
C MET A 105 0.05 8.95 -8.34
N PRO A 106 -0.12 9.96 -7.47
CA PRO A 106 1.01 10.79 -7.04
C PRO A 106 2.03 9.95 -6.24
N PRO A 107 3.33 10.34 -6.21
CA PRO A 107 4.35 9.65 -5.43
C PRO A 107 3.94 9.58 -3.94
N PRO A 108 3.75 8.37 -3.39
CA PRO A 108 3.31 8.23 -1.99
C PRO A 108 4.46 8.36 -0.99
N LEU A 109 5.71 8.24 -1.46
CA LEU A 109 6.91 8.40 -0.66
C LEU A 109 7.52 9.78 -0.96
N ALA A 110 7.16 10.78 -0.19
CA ALA A 110 7.80 12.09 -0.26
C ALA A 110 8.98 12.16 0.72
N ASP A 111 9.98 12.95 0.35
CA ASP A 111 11.06 13.31 1.26
C ASP A 111 10.48 13.94 2.52
N ASP A 112 11.11 13.69 3.66
CA ASP A 112 10.75 14.19 4.98
C ASP A 112 9.52 13.55 5.67
N GLN A 113 8.66 12.80 5.02
CA GLN A 113 7.54 12.11 5.68
C GLN A 113 8.00 11.04 6.70
N VAL A 114 9.17 10.47 6.50
CA VAL A 114 9.75 9.42 7.36
C VAL A 114 10.66 9.98 8.45
N ILE A 115 11.14 11.20 8.33
CA ILE A 115 12.09 11.82 9.28
C ILE A 115 11.50 11.90 10.68
N LEU A 116 10.22 12.22 10.85
CA LEU A 116 9.57 12.27 12.15
C LEU A 116 9.54 10.91 12.87
N LYS A 117 9.31 9.81 12.15
CA LYS A 117 9.35 8.45 12.72
C LYS A 117 10.77 7.98 13.02
N LEU A 118 11.73 8.27 12.18
CA LEU A 118 13.14 7.98 12.43
C LEU A 118 13.70 8.79 13.60
N GLY A 119 13.30 10.04 13.74
CA GLY A 119 13.63 10.87 14.91
C GLY A 119 13.06 10.30 16.22
N GLN A 120 11.86 9.74 16.19
CA GLN A 120 11.27 9.05 17.35
C GLN A 120 11.98 7.73 17.66
N LEU A 121 12.36 6.95 16.63
CA LEU A 121 13.12 5.71 16.80
C LEU A 121 14.55 5.96 17.32
N ARG A 122 15.22 7.02 16.88
CA ARG A 122 16.51 7.45 17.43
C ARG A 122 16.39 7.82 18.90
N ARG A 123 15.45 8.68 19.26
CA ARG A 123 15.20 9.05 20.67
C ARG A 123 14.84 7.86 21.54
N GLY A 124 14.12 6.86 21.02
CA GLY A 124 13.81 5.62 21.71
C GLY A 124 15.06 4.76 21.95
N ARG A 125 15.96 4.70 20.97
CA ARG A 125 17.21 3.96 21.06
C ARG A 125 18.17 4.62 22.04
N ASP A 126 18.36 5.92 21.95
CA ASP A 126 19.22 6.70 22.84
C ASP A 126 18.75 6.62 24.31
N ARG A 127 17.42 6.60 24.54
CA ARG A 127 16.84 6.37 25.88
C ARG A 127 17.10 4.96 26.41
N ALA A 128 16.98 3.95 25.56
CA ALA A 128 17.22 2.55 25.93
C ALA A 128 18.70 2.30 26.24
N GLU A 129 19.62 2.91 25.50
CA GLU A 129 21.06 2.84 25.76
C GLU A 129 21.45 3.60 27.03
N ALA A 130 20.87 4.77 27.26
CA ALA A 130 21.08 5.55 28.49
C ALA A 130 20.58 4.84 29.75
N GLN A 131 19.59 3.98 29.65
CA GLN A 131 19.10 3.16 30.75
C GLN A 131 19.98 1.93 31.02
N ARG A 132 20.56 1.34 29.98
CA ARG A 132 21.50 0.19 30.13
C ARG A 132 22.87 0.58 30.70
N GLY A 133 23.27 1.82 30.52
CA GLY A 133 24.55 2.33 31.05
C GLY A 133 24.52 2.75 32.53
N LYS A 134 23.38 2.59 33.21
CA LYS A 134 23.21 2.95 34.64
C LYS A 134 23.01 1.76 35.58
N GLY A 135 23.19 0.53 35.07
CA GLY A 135 23.12 -0.69 35.88
C GLY A 135 24.48 -1.28 36.22
#